data_28835b79bbf090a07297a18c1c0df0cc
#
_entry.id   28835b79bbf090a07297a18c1c0df0cc
#
_cell.length_a   1.000
_cell.length_b   1.000
_cell.length_c   1.000
_cell.angle_alpha   90.00
_cell.angle_beta   90.00
_cell.angle_gamma   90.00
#
_symmetry.space_group_name_H-M   'P 1'
#
loop_
_entity.id
_entity.type
_entity.pdbx_description
1 polymer ?
#
loop_
_entity_poly.entity_id
_entity_poly.type
_entity_poly.pdbx_seq_one_letter_code
_entity_poly.pdbx_strand_id
1 'polypeptide(L)'
;MTPEDLQTALARALTLAESGLVAPGAADGPIDVVAPRRPENGDWSTTAALRAAAHPSGRKALAEHICDHLLTLPEVAAADTAGPGFVNISLTPTARARAAIDAACALQPPRGPWSNAGSGPWSDAAVDPNVIGALQLRHAAACRERRRARAAGITTDEADSSTLDHPSEARLLNALAALPGAVDRSRRLRRDAPLVTGLSDVADAVEEWLSRCAVTPTIDEDITARHSARLVLVRAAIIVLAAGLRQLGAAAPERI
;
A
#
# COMPACT_ATOMS: atom_id res chain seq x y z
N MET A 1 -0.69 -0.21 -9.45
CA MET A 1 -1.15 -1.62 -9.33
C MET A 1 -1.28 -1.94 -7.86
N THR A 2 -2.49 -2.23 -7.40
CA THR A 2 -2.83 -2.58 -6.01
C THR A 2 -2.57 -4.06 -5.75
N PRO A 3 -2.58 -4.53 -4.48
CA PRO A 3 -2.54 -5.97 -4.19
C PRO A 3 -3.63 -6.77 -4.90
N GLU A 4 -4.84 -6.22 -5.05
CA GLU A 4 -5.97 -6.84 -5.74
C GLU A 4 -5.71 -6.97 -7.25
N ASP A 5 -5.10 -5.95 -7.86
CA ASP A 5 -4.69 -6.01 -9.27
C ASP A 5 -3.65 -7.11 -9.48
N LEU A 6 -2.67 -7.21 -8.55
CA LEU A 6 -1.66 -8.27 -8.57
C LEU A 6 -2.28 -9.66 -8.38
N GLN A 7 -3.26 -9.82 -7.49
CA GLN A 7 -3.99 -11.08 -7.34
C GLN A 7 -4.64 -11.51 -8.66
N THR A 8 -5.26 -10.55 -9.36
CA THR A 8 -5.88 -10.80 -10.68
C THR A 8 -4.85 -11.20 -11.73
N ALA A 9 -3.70 -10.52 -11.77
CA ALA A 9 -2.61 -10.85 -12.68
C ALA A 9 -2.01 -12.23 -12.39
N LEU A 10 -1.83 -12.57 -11.12
CA LEU A 10 -1.34 -13.88 -10.67
C LEU A 10 -2.32 -15.01 -11.01
N ALA A 11 -3.63 -14.81 -10.81
CA ALA A 11 -4.65 -15.78 -11.22
C ALA A 11 -4.59 -16.03 -12.73
N ARG A 12 -4.40 -14.97 -13.52
CA ARG A 12 -4.23 -15.09 -14.97
C ARG A 12 -2.95 -15.85 -15.34
N ALA A 13 -1.83 -15.58 -14.68
CA ALA A 13 -0.59 -16.30 -14.89
C ALA A 13 -0.76 -17.80 -14.60
N LEU A 14 -1.44 -18.16 -13.50
CA LEU A 14 -1.74 -19.55 -13.16
C LEU A 14 -2.64 -20.24 -14.21
N THR A 15 -3.61 -19.52 -14.76
CA THR A 15 -4.51 -20.04 -15.81
C THR A 15 -3.77 -20.29 -17.14
N LEU A 16 -2.76 -19.47 -17.44
CA LEU A 16 -1.96 -19.55 -18.67
C LEU A 16 -0.78 -20.51 -18.56
N ALA A 17 -0.50 -21.07 -17.38
CA ALA A 17 0.59 -22.00 -17.17
C ALA A 17 0.38 -23.32 -17.92
N GLU A 18 1.47 -23.98 -18.29
CA GLU A 18 1.46 -25.28 -18.98
C GLU A 18 0.66 -26.34 -18.21
N SER A 19 -0.01 -27.20 -18.97
CA SER A 19 -0.77 -28.33 -18.42
C SER A 19 0.12 -29.18 -17.52
N GLY A 20 -0.30 -29.40 -16.27
CA GLY A 20 0.41 -30.22 -15.29
C GLY A 20 1.34 -29.44 -14.35
N LEU A 21 1.62 -28.15 -14.58
CA LEU A 21 2.34 -27.29 -13.62
C LEU A 21 1.44 -26.85 -12.47
N VAL A 22 0.17 -26.56 -12.75
CA VAL A 22 -0.81 -26.07 -11.79
C VAL A 22 -1.75 -27.18 -11.36
N ALA A 23 -2.02 -27.29 -10.06
CA ALA A 23 -3.01 -28.21 -9.53
C ALA A 23 -4.43 -27.82 -9.98
N PRO A 24 -5.33 -28.78 -10.26
CA PRO A 24 -6.70 -28.49 -10.66
C PRO A 24 -7.41 -27.55 -9.67
N GLY A 25 -8.01 -26.47 -10.17
CA GLY A 25 -8.73 -25.46 -9.37
C GLY A 25 -7.85 -24.52 -8.54
N ALA A 26 -6.54 -24.62 -8.62
CA ALA A 26 -5.65 -23.76 -7.82
C ALA A 26 -5.65 -22.30 -8.30
N ALA A 27 -5.97 -22.03 -9.55
CA ALA A 27 -6.11 -20.67 -10.09
C ALA A 27 -7.31 -19.91 -9.51
N ASP A 28 -8.35 -20.62 -9.07
CA ASP A 28 -9.56 -20.06 -8.49
C ASP A 28 -9.45 -19.86 -6.96
N GLY A 29 -8.36 -20.33 -6.37
CA GLY A 29 -8.11 -20.24 -4.94
C GLY A 29 -7.63 -18.86 -4.49
N PRO A 30 -7.60 -18.60 -3.18
CA PRO A 30 -7.11 -17.32 -2.64
C PRO A 30 -5.60 -17.18 -2.90
N ILE A 31 -5.21 -16.08 -3.54
CA ILE A 31 -3.82 -15.73 -3.80
C ILE A 31 -3.38 -14.68 -2.80
N ASP A 32 -2.30 -14.97 -2.04
CA ASP A 32 -1.75 -14.02 -1.10
C ASP A 32 -0.78 -13.07 -1.83
N VAL A 33 -0.97 -11.78 -1.62
CA VAL A 33 -0.03 -10.71 -1.96
C VAL A 33 0.23 -9.93 -0.68
N VAL A 34 1.46 -9.95 -0.22
CA VAL A 34 1.87 -9.36 1.06
C VAL A 34 3.12 -8.50 0.90
N ALA A 35 3.29 -7.52 1.77
CA ALA A 35 4.56 -6.80 1.84
C ALA A 35 5.69 -7.76 2.25
N PRO A 36 6.85 -7.75 1.57
CA PRO A 36 7.98 -8.57 1.95
C PRO A 36 8.56 -8.13 3.29
N ARG A 37 9.15 -9.09 4.03
CA ARG A 37 9.79 -8.79 5.33
C ARG A 37 11.00 -7.87 5.22
N ARG A 38 11.65 -7.84 4.06
CA ARG A 38 12.85 -7.07 3.77
C ARG A 38 12.60 -6.17 2.56
N PRO A 39 12.91 -4.87 2.65
CA PRO A 39 12.67 -3.91 1.56
C PRO A 39 13.41 -4.27 0.26
N GLU A 40 14.57 -4.94 0.36
CA GLU A 40 15.33 -5.39 -0.81
C GLU A 40 14.61 -6.46 -1.66
N ASN A 41 13.57 -7.07 -1.12
CA ASN A 41 12.75 -8.06 -1.83
C ASN A 41 11.59 -7.43 -2.64
N GLY A 42 11.65 -6.13 -2.93
CA GLY A 42 10.66 -5.44 -3.73
C GLY A 42 9.47 -4.88 -2.92
N ASP A 43 8.38 -4.60 -3.62
CA ASP A 43 7.18 -4.01 -3.04
C ASP A 43 6.21 -5.04 -2.48
N TRP A 44 6.09 -6.18 -3.18
CA TRP A 44 5.16 -7.26 -2.87
C TRP A 44 5.82 -8.62 -2.98
N SER A 45 5.29 -9.58 -2.26
CA SER A 45 5.71 -10.99 -2.33
C SER A 45 4.48 -11.89 -2.33
N THR A 46 4.58 -13.01 -3.05
CA THR A 46 3.51 -14.01 -3.10
C THR A 46 4.05 -15.43 -2.94
N THR A 47 3.21 -16.30 -2.39
CA THR A 47 3.43 -17.75 -2.32
C THR A 47 2.61 -18.52 -3.35
N ALA A 48 2.10 -17.84 -4.39
CA ALA A 48 1.20 -18.45 -5.37
C ALA A 48 1.75 -19.74 -5.98
N ALA A 49 3.04 -19.75 -6.40
CA ALA A 49 3.65 -20.95 -6.96
C ALA A 49 3.80 -22.09 -5.94
N LEU A 50 4.05 -21.78 -4.66
CA LEU A 50 4.14 -22.81 -3.61
C LEU A 50 2.81 -23.53 -3.40
N ARG A 51 1.70 -22.81 -3.50
CA ARG A 51 0.35 -23.31 -3.25
C ARG A 51 -0.29 -23.94 -4.47
N ALA A 52 -0.03 -23.36 -5.65
CA ALA A 52 -0.70 -23.74 -6.88
C ALA A 52 0.01 -24.86 -7.65
N ALA A 53 1.29 -25.14 -7.40
CA ALA A 53 2.02 -26.18 -8.12
C ALA A 53 1.42 -27.57 -7.89
N ALA A 54 1.21 -28.30 -8.99
CA ALA A 54 0.69 -29.67 -8.95
C ALA A 54 1.64 -30.62 -8.18
N HIS A 55 2.95 -30.39 -8.29
CA HIS A 55 3.98 -31.16 -7.58
C HIS A 55 5.05 -30.24 -6.98
N PRO A 56 5.69 -30.63 -5.86
CA PRO A 56 6.76 -29.83 -5.26
C PRO A 56 7.93 -29.53 -6.20
N SER A 57 8.28 -30.45 -7.12
CA SER A 57 9.33 -30.28 -8.12
C SER A 57 8.99 -29.21 -9.17
N GLY A 58 7.72 -28.93 -9.42
CA GLY A 58 7.24 -27.92 -10.38
C GLY A 58 7.18 -26.49 -9.82
N ARG A 59 7.39 -26.29 -8.52
CA ARG A 59 7.24 -24.98 -7.87
C ARG A 59 8.15 -23.92 -8.45
N LYS A 60 9.39 -24.27 -8.75
CA LYS A 60 10.37 -23.34 -9.34
C LYS A 60 9.96 -22.95 -10.74
N ALA A 61 9.62 -23.91 -11.60
CA ALA A 61 9.18 -23.65 -12.97
C ALA A 61 7.89 -22.80 -13.00
N LEU A 62 6.95 -23.04 -12.07
CA LEU A 62 5.75 -22.25 -11.95
C LEU A 62 6.05 -20.82 -11.47
N ALA A 63 7.01 -20.64 -10.54
CA ALA A 63 7.43 -19.32 -10.09
C ALA A 63 8.10 -18.53 -11.23
N GLU A 64 8.96 -19.18 -12.03
CA GLU A 64 9.58 -18.58 -13.22
C GLU A 64 8.51 -18.17 -14.24
N HIS A 65 7.53 -19.02 -14.55
CA HIS A 65 6.41 -18.71 -15.43
C HIS A 65 5.60 -17.49 -14.92
N ILE A 66 5.35 -17.43 -13.61
CA ILE A 66 4.67 -16.27 -12.99
C ILE A 66 5.51 -14.99 -13.18
N CYS A 67 6.82 -15.05 -12.93
CA CYS A 67 7.72 -13.91 -13.16
C CYS A 67 7.67 -13.42 -14.61
N ASP A 68 7.79 -14.35 -15.57
CA ASP A 68 7.75 -14.02 -17.00
C ASP A 68 6.42 -13.33 -17.38
N HIS A 69 5.30 -13.83 -16.86
CA HIS A 69 4.01 -13.21 -17.10
C HIS A 69 3.92 -11.80 -16.48
N LEU A 70 4.35 -11.64 -15.22
CA LEU A 70 4.33 -10.35 -14.54
C LEU A 70 5.20 -9.31 -15.24
N LEU A 71 6.36 -9.69 -15.78
CA LEU A 71 7.26 -8.82 -16.53
C LEU A 71 6.68 -8.33 -17.86
N THR A 72 5.58 -8.93 -18.36
CA THR A 72 4.85 -8.38 -19.52
C THR A 72 3.99 -7.16 -19.17
N LEU A 73 3.77 -6.89 -17.88
CA LEU A 73 2.94 -5.78 -17.41
C LEU A 73 3.78 -4.51 -17.28
N PRO A 74 3.34 -3.38 -17.85
CA PRO A 74 4.11 -2.13 -17.86
C PRO A 74 4.28 -1.51 -16.46
N GLU A 75 3.47 -1.91 -15.49
CA GLU A 75 3.54 -1.46 -14.10
C GLU A 75 4.60 -2.20 -13.28
N VAL A 76 5.08 -3.35 -13.74
CA VAL A 76 6.06 -4.19 -13.05
C VAL A 76 7.46 -3.83 -13.54
N ALA A 77 8.32 -3.41 -12.63
CA ALA A 77 9.71 -3.07 -12.91
C ALA A 77 10.63 -4.30 -12.83
N ALA A 78 10.34 -5.22 -11.88
CA ALA A 78 11.05 -6.48 -11.71
C ALA A 78 10.16 -7.53 -11.07
N ALA A 79 10.40 -8.80 -11.40
CA ALA A 79 9.81 -9.96 -10.75
C ALA A 79 10.87 -11.07 -10.65
N ASP A 80 11.16 -11.49 -9.43
CA ASP A 80 12.25 -12.42 -9.14
C ASP A 80 11.77 -13.60 -8.30
N THR A 81 12.30 -14.80 -8.60
CA THR A 81 12.04 -15.98 -7.79
C THR A 81 12.94 -16.00 -6.56
N ALA A 82 12.40 -16.34 -5.41
CA ALA A 82 13.14 -16.52 -4.17
C ALA A 82 12.85 -17.90 -3.56
N GLY A 83 13.90 -18.62 -3.22
CA GLY A 83 13.78 -19.98 -2.64
C GLY A 83 12.94 -20.94 -3.50
N PRO A 84 12.14 -21.81 -2.90
CA PRO A 84 11.47 -22.91 -3.61
C PRO A 84 10.17 -22.53 -4.33
N GLY A 85 9.89 -21.24 -4.59
CA GLY A 85 8.65 -20.83 -5.26
C GLY A 85 7.99 -19.57 -4.66
N PHE A 86 8.73 -18.75 -3.93
CA PHE A 86 8.33 -17.37 -3.64
C PHE A 86 8.59 -16.50 -4.87
N VAL A 87 7.73 -15.52 -5.09
CA VAL A 87 7.93 -14.50 -6.12
C VAL A 87 7.92 -13.14 -5.44
N ASN A 88 8.98 -12.37 -5.66
CA ASN A 88 9.11 -10.99 -5.23
C ASN A 88 8.82 -10.07 -6.42
N ILE A 89 8.09 -8.98 -6.19
CA ILE A 89 7.57 -8.10 -7.24
C ILE A 89 7.94 -6.67 -6.89
N SER A 90 8.59 -5.98 -7.82
CA SER A 90 8.88 -4.55 -7.73
C SER A 90 8.05 -3.80 -8.77
N LEU A 91 7.34 -2.76 -8.35
CA LEU A 91 6.55 -1.90 -9.23
C LEU A 91 7.39 -0.72 -9.71
N THR A 92 7.01 -0.17 -10.85
CA THR A 92 7.55 1.13 -11.29
C THR A 92 7.13 2.23 -10.28
N PRO A 93 7.92 3.30 -10.10
CA PRO A 93 7.55 4.40 -9.20
C PRO A 93 6.16 4.98 -9.48
N THR A 94 5.82 5.15 -10.76
CA THR A 94 4.51 5.64 -11.20
C THR A 94 3.37 4.69 -10.82
N ALA A 95 3.54 3.38 -11.03
CA ALA A 95 2.54 2.38 -10.68
C ALA A 95 2.32 2.29 -9.17
N ARG A 96 3.39 2.40 -8.39
CA ARG A 96 3.35 2.44 -6.92
C ARG A 96 2.59 3.67 -6.42
N ALA A 97 2.94 4.85 -6.94
CA ALA A 97 2.26 6.10 -6.58
C ALA A 97 0.77 6.07 -6.96
N ARG A 98 0.43 5.55 -8.14
CA ARG A 98 -0.95 5.41 -8.59
C ARG A 98 -1.76 4.53 -7.65
N ALA A 99 -1.24 3.36 -7.25
CA ALA A 99 -1.91 2.45 -6.32
C ALA A 99 -2.23 3.13 -4.97
N ALA A 100 -1.29 3.89 -4.42
CA ALA A 100 -1.49 4.63 -3.17
C ALA A 100 -2.56 5.73 -3.29
N ILE A 101 -2.57 6.46 -4.41
CA ILE A 101 -3.57 7.51 -4.68
C ILE A 101 -4.96 6.87 -4.85
N ASP A 102 -5.07 5.81 -5.62
CA ASP A 102 -6.35 5.10 -5.84
C ASP A 102 -6.89 4.53 -4.52
N ALA A 103 -6.02 3.96 -3.66
CA ALA A 103 -6.38 3.53 -2.32
C ALA A 103 -6.91 4.68 -1.45
N ALA A 104 -6.22 5.82 -1.44
CA ALA A 104 -6.66 7.00 -0.70
C ALA A 104 -8.01 7.53 -1.23
N CYS A 105 -8.20 7.57 -2.55
CA CYS A 105 -9.46 7.98 -3.17
C CYS A 105 -10.60 7.03 -2.81
N ALA A 106 -10.35 5.71 -2.81
CA ALA A 106 -11.33 4.71 -2.42
C ALA A 106 -11.78 4.84 -0.96
N LEU A 107 -10.93 5.40 -0.10
CA LEU A 107 -11.20 5.61 1.32
C LEU A 107 -11.80 6.99 1.64
N GLN A 108 -12.01 7.87 0.64
CA GLN A 108 -12.65 9.17 0.86
C GLN A 108 -14.18 9.03 1.05
N PRO A 109 -14.78 9.64 2.10
CA PRO A 109 -16.23 9.80 2.17
C PRO A 109 -16.71 10.79 1.08
N PRO A 110 -17.92 10.62 0.51
CA PRO A 110 -18.94 9.58 0.71
C PRO A 110 -18.83 8.42 -0.28
N ARG A 111 -17.79 8.33 -1.09
CA ARG A 111 -17.70 7.41 -2.25
C ARG A 111 -16.86 6.15 -2.01
N GLY A 112 -16.25 6.01 -0.84
CA GLY A 112 -15.36 4.90 -0.50
C GLY A 112 -16.03 3.80 0.32
N PRO A 113 -15.33 2.69 0.61
CA PRO A 113 -15.82 1.60 1.45
C PRO A 113 -16.25 2.04 2.86
N TRP A 114 -15.87 3.27 3.26
CA TRP A 114 -16.30 3.93 4.49
C TRP A 114 -17.68 4.60 4.40
N SER A 115 -18.25 4.75 3.20
CA SER A 115 -19.54 5.45 3.00
C SER A 115 -20.74 4.67 3.55
N ASN A 116 -20.63 3.35 3.63
CA ASN A 116 -21.66 2.44 4.12
C ASN A 116 -21.27 1.76 5.45
N ALA A 117 -20.09 2.02 5.97
CA ALA A 117 -19.75 1.62 7.31
C ALA A 117 -20.51 2.56 8.26
N GLY A 118 -21.40 2.03 9.05
CA GLY A 118 -21.91 2.75 10.21
C GLY A 118 -20.69 3.34 10.92
N SER A 119 -20.73 4.62 11.23
CA SER A 119 -19.64 5.32 11.91
C SER A 119 -19.34 4.63 13.24
N GLY A 120 -18.25 3.87 13.28
CA GLY A 120 -17.81 3.20 14.48
C GLY A 120 -17.03 1.89 14.22
N PRO A 121 -16.37 1.36 15.24
CA PRO A 121 -15.59 0.15 15.16
C PRO A 121 -16.45 -1.08 14.79
N TRP A 122 -15.84 -2.05 14.11
CA TRP A 122 -16.49 -3.33 13.78
C TRP A 122 -16.54 -4.30 14.95
N SER A 123 -15.83 -4.00 16.03
CA SER A 123 -15.73 -4.81 17.24
C SER A 123 -16.09 -3.98 18.46
N ASP A 124 -16.71 -4.61 19.47
CA ASP A 124 -16.98 -3.98 20.77
C ASP A 124 -15.73 -3.85 21.63
N ALA A 125 -14.60 -4.45 21.22
CA ALA A 125 -13.34 -4.34 21.93
C ALA A 125 -12.74 -2.95 21.68
N ALA A 126 -12.46 -2.22 22.76
CA ALA A 126 -11.80 -0.92 22.68
C ALA A 126 -10.38 -1.07 22.09
N VAL A 127 -10.05 -0.21 21.12
CA VAL A 127 -8.68 -0.09 20.62
C VAL A 127 -7.83 0.60 21.69
N ASP A 128 -6.58 0.14 21.85
CA ASP A 128 -5.63 0.73 22.81
C ASP A 128 -5.52 2.26 22.58
N PRO A 129 -5.77 3.09 23.61
CA PRO A 129 -5.65 4.55 23.52
C PRO A 129 -4.27 5.03 23.07
N ASN A 130 -3.20 4.28 23.38
CA ASN A 130 -1.85 4.61 22.92
C ASN A 130 -1.72 4.47 21.40
N VAL A 131 -2.32 3.45 20.81
CA VAL A 131 -2.38 3.27 19.35
C VAL A 131 -3.14 4.42 18.70
N ILE A 132 -4.31 4.76 19.23
CA ILE A 132 -5.10 5.91 18.76
C ILE A 132 -4.28 7.21 18.85
N GLY A 133 -3.61 7.46 19.98
CA GLY A 133 -2.76 8.63 20.18
C GLY A 133 -1.60 8.69 19.16
N ALA A 134 -0.94 7.56 18.89
CA ALA A 134 0.10 7.48 17.87
C ALA A 134 -0.42 7.81 16.47
N LEU A 135 -1.57 7.26 16.05
CA LEU A 135 -2.20 7.56 14.77
C LEU A 135 -2.58 9.04 14.66
N GLN A 136 -3.14 9.64 15.72
CA GLN A 136 -3.50 11.06 15.77
C GLN A 136 -2.26 11.95 15.63
N LEU A 137 -1.16 11.59 16.29
CA LEU A 137 0.11 12.33 16.20
C LEU A 137 0.66 12.33 14.76
N ARG A 138 0.62 11.19 14.07
CA ARG A 138 1.08 11.09 12.66
C ARG A 138 0.15 11.84 11.70
N HIS A 139 -1.16 11.77 11.92
CA HIS A 139 -2.12 12.59 11.18
C HIS A 139 -1.84 14.09 11.33
N ALA A 140 -1.66 14.57 12.57
CA ALA A 140 -1.36 15.98 12.84
C ALA A 140 0.01 16.41 12.25
N ALA A 141 1.03 15.52 12.26
CA ALA A 141 2.31 15.76 11.63
C ALA A 141 2.17 15.93 10.10
N ALA A 142 1.43 15.04 9.43
CA ALA A 142 1.15 15.17 7.99
C ALA A 142 0.37 16.46 7.68
N CYS A 143 -0.62 16.84 8.51
CA CYS A 143 -1.34 18.09 8.38
C CYS A 143 -0.43 19.31 8.53
N ARG A 144 0.57 19.25 9.42
CA ARG A 144 1.59 20.29 9.58
C ARG A 144 2.41 20.46 8.31
N GLU A 145 2.88 19.38 7.71
CA GLU A 145 3.65 19.43 6.46
C GLU A 145 2.81 19.97 5.29
N ARG A 146 1.54 19.59 5.18
CA ARG A 146 0.61 20.18 4.21
C ARG A 146 0.51 21.71 4.38
N ARG A 147 0.41 22.20 5.61
CA ARG A 147 0.35 23.65 5.88
C ARG A 147 1.65 24.35 5.51
N ARG A 148 2.81 23.75 5.80
CA ARG A 148 4.13 24.26 5.41
C ARG A 148 4.28 24.34 3.90
N ALA A 149 3.97 23.25 3.19
CA ALA A 149 4.02 23.23 1.74
C ALA A 149 3.11 24.29 1.10
N ARG A 150 1.88 24.45 1.63
CA ARG A 150 0.95 25.50 1.17
C ARG A 150 1.50 26.90 1.42
N ALA A 151 2.12 27.14 2.58
CA ALA A 151 2.73 28.43 2.90
C ALA A 151 3.94 28.74 2.00
N ALA A 152 4.66 27.73 1.55
CA ALA A 152 5.75 27.84 0.58
C ALA A 152 5.27 27.98 -0.88
N GLY A 153 3.96 27.94 -1.15
CA GLY A 153 3.42 28.04 -2.51
C GLY A 153 3.47 26.75 -3.33
N ILE A 154 3.76 25.61 -2.71
CA ILE A 154 3.80 24.32 -3.41
C ILE A 154 2.36 23.91 -3.75
N THR A 155 2.13 23.58 -5.03
CA THR A 155 0.87 23.02 -5.54
C THR A 155 1.06 21.56 -5.97
N THR A 156 -0.03 20.89 -6.32
CA THR A 156 0.02 19.51 -6.84
C THR A 156 -0.01 19.44 -8.36
N ASP A 157 -0.06 20.57 -9.05
CA ASP A 157 -0.30 20.63 -10.50
C ASP A 157 0.89 20.14 -11.33
N GLU A 158 2.11 20.30 -10.78
CA GLU A 158 3.36 19.86 -11.38
C GLU A 158 3.91 18.56 -10.77
N ALA A 159 3.05 17.79 -10.09
CA ALA A 159 3.49 16.56 -9.42
C ALA A 159 3.92 15.49 -10.44
N ASP A 160 5.18 15.08 -10.35
CA ASP A 160 5.71 13.93 -11.10
C ASP A 160 6.06 12.80 -10.12
N SER A 161 5.23 11.77 -10.12
CA SER A 161 5.41 10.62 -9.23
C SER A 161 6.65 9.77 -9.56
N SER A 162 7.23 9.91 -10.76
CA SER A 162 8.48 9.22 -11.12
C SER A 162 9.69 9.73 -10.32
N THR A 163 9.57 10.92 -9.71
CA THR A 163 10.60 11.52 -8.85
C THR A 163 10.60 10.98 -7.42
N LEU A 164 9.62 10.16 -7.04
CA LEU A 164 9.53 9.50 -5.72
C LEU A 164 10.39 8.22 -5.73
N ASP A 165 11.69 8.39 -5.54
CA ASP A 165 12.71 7.34 -5.69
C ASP A 165 13.34 6.89 -4.35
N HIS A 166 13.04 7.57 -3.24
CA HIS A 166 13.59 7.23 -1.94
C HIS A 166 12.89 5.98 -1.35
N PRO A 167 13.64 5.05 -0.71
CA PRO A 167 13.06 3.82 -0.13
C PRO A 167 11.92 4.07 0.86
N SER A 168 11.98 5.14 1.67
CA SER A 168 10.90 5.48 2.60
C SER A 168 9.64 5.98 1.89
N GLU A 169 9.76 6.59 0.71
CA GLU A 169 8.62 6.94 -0.15
C GLU A 169 7.93 5.68 -0.67
N ALA A 170 8.72 4.72 -1.16
CA ALA A 170 8.21 3.43 -1.60
C ALA A 170 7.48 2.68 -0.46
N ARG A 171 8.07 2.65 0.74
CA ARG A 171 7.45 2.04 1.91
C ARG A 171 6.10 2.66 2.24
N LEU A 172 6.01 4.01 2.26
CA LEU A 172 4.76 4.70 2.54
C LEU A 172 3.71 4.44 1.45
N LEU A 173 4.10 4.49 0.17
CA LEU A 173 3.21 4.20 -0.95
C LEU A 173 2.63 2.78 -0.86
N ASN A 174 3.45 1.79 -0.51
CA ASN A 174 3.01 0.40 -0.36
C ASN A 174 2.08 0.22 0.84
N ALA A 175 2.38 0.87 1.98
CA ALA A 175 1.51 0.84 3.16
C ALA A 175 0.12 1.44 2.86
N LEU A 176 0.08 2.56 2.12
CA LEU A 176 -1.18 3.16 1.67
C LEU A 176 -1.95 2.24 0.72
N ALA A 177 -1.27 1.62 -0.26
CA ALA A 177 -1.89 0.72 -1.23
C ALA A 177 -2.44 -0.58 -0.60
N ALA A 178 -1.85 -1.04 0.50
CA ALA A 178 -2.29 -2.24 1.22
C ALA A 178 -3.56 -2.03 2.07
N LEU A 179 -3.88 -0.78 2.41
CA LEU A 179 -4.90 -0.51 3.42
C LEU A 179 -6.33 -0.91 3.02
N PRO A 180 -6.79 -0.77 1.76
CA PRO A 180 -8.12 -1.25 1.36
C PRO A 180 -8.34 -2.73 1.68
N GLY A 181 -7.34 -3.57 1.45
CA GLY A 181 -7.39 -4.99 1.81
C GLY A 181 -7.48 -5.23 3.33
N ALA A 182 -6.83 -4.40 4.15
CA ALA A 182 -6.96 -4.45 5.62
C ALA A 182 -8.38 -4.07 6.07
N VAL A 183 -8.97 -3.04 5.44
CA VAL A 183 -10.37 -2.62 5.67
C VAL A 183 -11.33 -3.75 5.35
N ASP A 184 -11.21 -4.34 4.17
CA ASP A 184 -12.08 -5.45 3.75
C ASP A 184 -11.94 -6.68 4.65
N ARG A 185 -10.74 -6.97 5.08
CA ARG A 185 -10.49 -8.07 6.05
C ARG A 185 -11.14 -7.78 7.39
N SER A 186 -11.01 -6.55 7.93
CA SER A 186 -11.66 -6.13 9.18
C SER A 186 -13.17 -6.26 9.07
N ARG A 187 -13.76 -5.79 7.98
CA ARG A 187 -15.20 -5.87 7.72
C ARG A 187 -15.69 -7.31 7.68
N ARG A 188 -15.00 -8.20 6.95
CA ARG A 188 -15.36 -9.62 6.84
C ARG A 188 -15.24 -10.37 8.16
N LEU A 189 -14.18 -10.09 8.93
CA LEU A 189 -13.94 -10.74 10.21
C LEU A 189 -14.73 -10.09 11.36
N ARG A 190 -15.35 -8.92 11.14
CA ARG A 190 -15.95 -8.07 12.17
C ARG A 190 -15.00 -7.81 13.34
N ARG A 191 -13.77 -7.46 13.01
CA ARG A 191 -12.68 -7.18 13.96
C ARG A 191 -11.87 -6.00 13.48
N ASP A 192 -11.47 -5.11 14.39
CA ASP A 192 -10.67 -3.92 14.05
C ASP A 192 -9.18 -4.23 13.91
N ALA A 193 -8.71 -5.36 14.43
CA ALA A 193 -7.28 -5.68 14.43
C ALA A 193 -6.57 -5.59 13.06
N PRO A 194 -7.11 -6.08 11.93
CA PRO A 194 -6.44 -5.91 10.64
C PRO A 194 -6.34 -4.44 10.21
N LEU A 195 -7.38 -3.63 10.47
CA LEU A 195 -7.35 -2.18 10.20
C LEU A 195 -6.32 -1.48 11.10
N VAL A 196 -6.31 -1.78 12.39
CA VAL A 196 -5.37 -1.21 13.35
C VAL A 196 -3.93 -1.50 12.91
N THR A 197 -3.62 -2.74 12.53
CA THR A 197 -2.30 -3.10 12.00
C THR A 197 -1.95 -2.29 10.75
N GLY A 198 -2.85 -2.24 9.76
CA GLY A 198 -2.59 -1.49 8.53
C GLY A 198 -2.41 0.02 8.76
N LEU A 199 -3.17 0.61 9.68
CA LEU A 199 -3.00 2.03 10.06
C LEU A 199 -1.70 2.27 10.82
N SER A 200 -1.26 1.34 11.66
CA SER A 200 0.04 1.43 12.34
C SER A 200 1.17 1.36 11.33
N ASP A 201 1.11 0.47 10.35
CA ASP A 201 2.09 0.39 9.26
C ASP A 201 2.18 1.70 8.47
N VAL A 202 1.03 2.34 8.17
CA VAL A 202 0.98 3.67 7.54
C VAL A 202 1.59 4.73 8.45
N ALA A 203 1.26 4.74 9.74
CA ALA A 203 1.77 5.72 10.69
C ALA A 203 3.29 5.64 10.84
N ASP A 204 3.84 4.43 10.96
CA ASP A 204 5.28 4.18 11.04
C ASP A 204 6.00 4.59 9.74
N ALA A 205 5.38 4.29 8.59
CA ALA A 205 5.93 4.70 7.31
C ALA A 205 5.91 6.23 7.13
N VAL A 206 4.87 6.93 7.59
CA VAL A 206 4.81 8.41 7.61
C VAL A 206 5.92 8.98 8.49
N GLU A 207 6.15 8.42 9.68
CA GLU A 207 7.21 8.87 10.58
C GLU A 207 8.59 8.73 9.95
N GLU A 208 8.90 7.54 9.45
CA GLU A 208 10.17 7.29 8.79
C GLU A 208 10.37 8.21 7.59
N TRP A 209 9.35 8.35 6.74
CA TRP A 209 9.43 9.18 5.55
C TRP A 209 9.66 10.66 5.90
N LEU A 210 8.88 11.23 6.81
CA LEU A 210 9.04 12.64 7.22
C LEU A 210 10.36 12.92 7.94
N SER A 211 11.00 11.90 8.51
CA SER A 211 12.34 12.04 9.10
C SER A 211 13.48 12.09 8.08
N ARG A 212 13.23 11.59 6.86
CA ARG A 212 14.26 11.41 5.81
C ARG A 212 14.04 12.29 4.59
N CYS A 213 12.80 12.67 4.31
CA CYS A 213 12.41 13.38 3.09
C CYS A 213 11.71 14.69 3.42
N ALA A 214 12.29 15.80 2.99
CA ALA A 214 11.66 17.11 3.11
C ALA A 214 10.51 17.26 2.09
N VAL A 215 9.35 17.70 2.54
CA VAL A 215 8.20 18.03 1.67
C VAL A 215 8.34 19.45 1.10
N THR A 216 8.92 20.35 1.90
CA THR A 216 9.22 21.73 1.50
C THR A 216 10.72 21.88 1.28
N PRO A 217 11.16 22.60 0.23
CA PRO A 217 12.58 22.91 0.04
C PRO A 217 13.13 23.75 1.18
N THR A 218 14.43 23.75 1.34
CA THR A 218 15.14 24.73 2.17
C THR A 218 15.11 26.11 1.51
N ILE A 219 15.55 27.17 2.23
CA ILE A 219 15.43 28.55 1.75
C ILE A 219 16.23 28.82 0.45
N ASP A 220 17.26 27.99 0.21
CA ASP A 220 18.16 28.12 -0.94
C ASP A 220 17.83 27.14 -2.08
N GLU A 221 16.75 26.38 -1.96
CA GLU A 221 16.33 25.37 -2.95
C GLU A 221 15.07 25.81 -3.68
N ASP A 222 15.03 25.59 -5.00
CA ASP A 222 13.84 25.81 -5.81
C ASP A 222 12.76 24.74 -5.55
N ILE A 223 11.50 25.14 -5.70
CA ILE A 223 10.39 24.20 -5.74
C ILE A 223 10.50 23.35 -7.01
N THR A 224 10.43 22.03 -6.86
CA THR A 224 10.53 21.07 -7.96
C THR A 224 9.30 20.17 -8.03
N ALA A 225 9.13 19.45 -9.14
CA ALA A 225 8.08 18.44 -9.33
C ALA A 225 8.08 17.37 -8.21
N ARG A 226 9.24 17.07 -7.61
CA ARG A 226 9.37 16.18 -6.44
C ARG A 226 8.65 16.73 -5.21
N HIS A 227 8.76 18.03 -4.92
CA HIS A 227 8.05 18.65 -3.80
C HIS A 227 6.54 18.57 -4.00
N SER A 228 6.07 18.80 -5.23
CA SER A 228 4.67 18.64 -5.62
C SER A 228 4.20 17.19 -5.47
N ALA A 229 4.99 16.21 -5.90
CA ALA A 229 4.70 14.78 -5.72
C ALA A 229 4.65 14.39 -4.23
N ARG A 230 5.58 14.89 -3.41
CA ARG A 230 5.57 14.69 -1.96
C ARG A 230 4.34 15.30 -1.29
N LEU A 231 3.86 16.45 -1.77
CA LEU A 231 2.62 17.04 -1.28
C LEU A 231 1.41 16.15 -1.59
N VAL A 232 1.36 15.50 -2.77
CA VAL A 232 0.32 14.49 -3.08
C VAL A 232 0.37 13.34 -2.09
N LEU A 233 1.57 12.84 -1.77
CA LEU A 233 1.76 11.76 -0.80
C LEU A 233 1.32 12.16 0.62
N VAL A 234 1.64 13.39 1.07
CA VAL A 234 1.13 13.95 2.34
C VAL A 234 -0.40 13.95 2.35
N ARG A 235 -1.04 14.39 1.27
CA ARG A 235 -2.51 14.44 1.18
C ARG A 235 -3.12 13.05 1.25
N ALA A 236 -2.54 12.06 0.58
CA ALA A 236 -2.99 10.67 0.66
C ALA A 236 -2.89 10.12 2.09
N ALA A 237 -1.76 10.35 2.78
CA ALA A 237 -1.58 9.95 4.17
C ALA A 237 -2.60 10.59 5.12
N ILE A 238 -2.89 11.89 4.96
CA ILE A 238 -3.91 12.60 5.76
C ILE A 238 -5.29 11.96 5.57
N ILE A 239 -5.69 11.70 4.32
CA ILE A 239 -6.99 11.13 3.99
C ILE A 239 -7.14 9.76 4.66
N VAL A 240 -6.15 8.91 4.48
CA VAL A 240 -6.14 7.53 4.97
C VAL A 240 -6.16 7.47 6.49
N LEU A 241 -5.27 8.21 7.17
CA LEU A 241 -5.23 8.25 8.63
C LEU A 241 -6.51 8.84 9.24
N ALA A 242 -7.05 9.91 8.63
CA ALA A 242 -8.30 10.50 9.09
C ALA A 242 -9.50 9.55 8.90
N ALA A 243 -9.57 8.83 7.79
CA ALA A 243 -10.61 7.86 7.53
C ALA A 243 -10.53 6.69 8.53
N GLY A 244 -9.31 6.16 8.74
CA GLY A 244 -9.08 5.07 9.68
C GLY A 244 -9.41 5.44 11.12
N LEU A 245 -8.97 6.62 11.60
CA LEU A 245 -9.31 7.11 12.94
C LEU A 245 -10.82 7.22 13.13
N ARG A 246 -11.54 7.80 12.17
CA ARG A 246 -13.02 7.87 12.24
C ARG A 246 -13.67 6.50 12.28
N GLN A 247 -13.15 5.54 11.50
CA GLN A 247 -13.65 4.17 11.51
C GLN A 247 -13.45 3.51 12.89
N LEU A 248 -12.36 3.82 13.57
CA LEU A 248 -12.08 3.35 14.94
C LEU A 248 -12.82 4.17 16.02
N GLY A 249 -13.74 5.07 15.63
CA GLY A 249 -14.50 5.92 16.55
C GLY A 249 -13.69 7.07 17.15
N ALA A 250 -12.50 7.37 16.61
CA ALA A 250 -11.61 8.41 17.11
C ALA A 250 -11.62 9.67 16.25
N ALA A 251 -11.36 10.82 16.89
CA ALA A 251 -11.17 12.09 16.18
C ALA A 251 -9.85 12.08 15.41
N ALA A 252 -9.80 12.83 14.30
CA ALA A 252 -8.59 13.09 13.50
C ALA A 252 -8.19 14.56 13.63
N PRO A 253 -7.51 14.97 14.71
CA PRO A 253 -7.15 16.37 14.94
C PRO A 253 -6.05 16.81 13.96
N GLU A 254 -6.16 18.01 13.43
CA GLU A 254 -5.12 18.59 12.55
C GLU A 254 -3.96 19.21 13.35
N ARG A 255 -4.12 19.37 14.66
CA ARG A 255 -3.14 19.94 15.59
C ARG A 255 -3.23 19.20 16.93
N ILE A 256 -2.10 18.87 17.47
CA ILE A 256 -1.89 18.33 18.82
C ILE A 256 -0.80 19.16 19.48
#